data_f476051fe22580dc2dd561b276395d64
#
_entry.id   f476051fe22580dc2dd561b276395d64
#
_cell.length_a   1.000
_cell.length_b   1.000
_cell.length_c   1.000
_cell.angle_alpha   90.00
_cell.angle_beta   90.00
_cell.angle_gamma   90.00
#
_symmetry.space_group_name_H-M   'P 1'
#
loop_
_entity.id
_entity.type
_entity.pdbx_description
1 polymer ?
#
loop_
_entity_poly.entity_id
_entity_poly.type
_entity_poly.pdbx_seq_one_letter_code
_entity_poly.pdbx_strand_id
1 'polypeptide(L)'
;MTAQLRIPVADVPEGEARRYPVDGQQVAVVNLGEKGFRAVDAVCSHAHYFLDEGEVDVEESTIECWKHGSTFDLDTGRPRTLPATQPVATYAVTQDGDDILIEVTTA
;
A
#
# COMPACT_ATOMS: atom_id res chain seq x y z
N MET A 1 15.82 5.46 9.63
CA MET A 1 15.76 4.14 10.29
C MET A 1 14.80 3.24 9.52
N THR A 2 15.00 1.95 9.62
CA THR A 2 14.17 0.97 8.96
C THR A 2 13.53 0.06 10.00
N ALA A 3 12.23 -0.14 9.90
CA ALA A 3 11.48 -1.09 10.71
C ALA A 3 11.00 -2.22 9.81
N GLN A 4 10.76 -3.39 10.38
CA GLN A 4 10.28 -4.53 9.61
C GLN A 4 8.92 -4.97 10.14
N LEU A 5 8.00 -5.19 9.21
CA LEU A 5 6.67 -5.72 9.51
C LEU A 5 6.59 -7.13 8.91
N ARG A 6 6.15 -8.10 9.73
CA ARG A 6 5.90 -9.46 9.25
C ARG A 6 4.43 -9.78 9.49
N ILE A 7 3.73 -10.19 8.44
CA ILE A 7 2.32 -10.56 8.53
C ILE A 7 2.06 -11.85 7.74
N PRO A 8 1.06 -12.65 8.14
CA PRO A 8 0.66 -13.81 7.36
C PRO A 8 0.07 -13.40 6.01
N VAL A 9 0.38 -14.16 4.97
CA VAL A 9 -0.20 -13.96 3.63
C VAL A 9 -1.74 -13.95 3.71
N ALA A 10 -2.31 -14.82 4.54
CA ALA A 10 -3.75 -14.95 4.66
C ALA A 10 -4.46 -13.71 5.23
N ASP A 11 -3.71 -12.79 5.87
CA ASP A 11 -4.31 -11.57 6.42
C ASP A 11 -4.81 -10.63 5.34
N VAL A 12 -4.25 -10.72 4.12
CA VAL A 12 -4.60 -9.82 3.03
C VAL A 12 -5.07 -10.64 1.83
N PRO A 13 -6.38 -10.85 1.69
CA PRO A 13 -6.92 -11.58 0.54
C PRO A 13 -6.63 -10.88 -0.79
N GLU A 14 -6.65 -11.66 -1.86
CA GLU A 14 -6.40 -11.12 -3.21
C GLU A 14 -7.37 -9.99 -3.54
N GLY A 15 -6.83 -8.90 -4.08
CA GLY A 15 -7.63 -7.75 -4.48
C GLY A 15 -7.99 -6.83 -3.32
N GLU A 16 -7.46 -7.08 -2.13
CA GLU A 16 -7.76 -6.28 -0.94
C GLU A 16 -6.53 -5.63 -0.37
N ALA A 17 -6.75 -4.67 0.50
CA ALA A 17 -5.69 -3.97 1.22
C ALA A 17 -6.00 -3.99 2.71
N ARG A 18 -4.94 -3.99 3.52
CA ARG A 18 -5.04 -3.92 4.98
C ARG A 18 -4.03 -2.91 5.49
N ARG A 19 -4.38 -2.21 6.56
CA ARG A 19 -3.53 -1.18 7.15
C ARG A 19 -2.87 -1.71 8.42
N TYR A 20 -1.57 -1.43 8.55
CA TYR A 20 -0.78 -1.84 9.71
C TYR A 20 0.03 -0.66 10.23
N PRO A 21 0.05 -0.43 11.55
CA PRO A 21 0.93 0.59 12.13
C PRO A 21 2.35 0.07 12.25
N VAL A 22 3.32 0.90 11.86
CA VAL A 22 4.75 0.56 11.99
C VAL A 22 5.47 1.82 12.42
N ASP A 23 5.97 1.84 13.66
CA ASP A 23 6.76 2.97 14.21
C ASP A 23 6.14 4.33 13.96
N GLY A 24 4.85 4.45 14.25
CA GLY A 24 4.14 5.72 14.11
C GLY A 24 3.65 6.02 12.71
N GLN A 25 3.99 5.18 11.74
CA GLN A 25 3.47 5.30 10.38
C GLN A 25 2.36 4.28 10.14
N GLN A 26 1.51 4.58 9.16
CA GLN A 26 0.47 3.65 8.74
C GLN A 26 0.84 3.11 7.37
N VAL A 27 0.88 1.79 7.23
CA VAL A 27 1.29 1.12 6.00
C VAL A 27 0.10 0.35 5.43
N ALA A 28 -0.17 0.54 4.15
CA ALA A 28 -1.19 -0.22 3.44
C ALA A 28 -0.51 -1.37 2.70
N VAL A 29 -0.91 -2.59 3.02
CA VAL A 29 -0.41 -3.79 2.36
C VAL A 29 -1.50 -4.28 1.42
N VAL A 30 -1.13 -4.50 0.16
CA VAL A 30 -2.08 -4.82 -0.91
C VAL A 30 -1.68 -6.14 -1.56
N ASN A 31 -2.67 -7.01 -1.77
CA ASN A 31 -2.46 -8.29 -2.46
C ASN A 31 -2.94 -8.17 -3.90
N LEU A 32 -2.00 -8.22 -4.84
CA LEU A 32 -2.28 -8.15 -6.27
C LEU A 32 -2.37 -9.52 -6.94
N GLY A 33 -2.58 -10.57 -6.17
CA GLY A 33 -2.69 -11.93 -6.71
C GLY A 33 -1.38 -12.41 -7.30
N GLU A 34 -1.39 -12.79 -8.57
CA GLU A 34 -0.19 -13.29 -9.24
C GLU A 34 0.95 -12.28 -9.30
N LYS A 35 0.64 -11.00 -9.26
CA LYS A 35 1.66 -9.95 -9.26
C LYS A 35 2.36 -9.82 -7.91
N GLY A 36 1.84 -10.47 -6.88
CA GLY A 36 2.42 -10.45 -5.54
C GLY A 36 1.86 -9.32 -4.68
N PHE A 37 2.58 -9.00 -3.62
CA PHE A 37 2.15 -8.01 -2.65
C PHE A 37 2.86 -6.68 -2.89
N ARG A 38 2.18 -5.61 -2.49
CA ARG A 38 2.76 -4.26 -2.51
C ARG A 38 2.49 -3.61 -1.16
N ALA A 39 3.36 -2.67 -0.78
CA ALA A 39 3.19 -1.91 0.45
C ALA A 39 3.49 -0.45 0.17
N VAL A 40 2.56 0.41 0.58
CA VAL A 40 2.69 1.86 0.39
C VAL A 40 2.27 2.56 1.67
N ASP A 41 2.59 3.86 1.77
CA ASP A 41 2.06 4.69 2.84
C ASP A 41 0.54 4.66 2.76
N ALA A 42 -0.12 4.38 3.87
CA ALA A 42 -1.58 4.28 3.89
C ALA A 42 -2.27 5.63 3.79
N VAL A 43 -1.57 6.72 4.11
CA VAL A 43 -2.16 8.06 4.08
C VAL A 43 -2.05 8.63 2.66
N CYS A 44 -3.19 9.02 2.10
CA CYS A 44 -3.23 9.65 0.78
C CYS A 44 -2.43 10.95 0.81
N SER A 45 -1.54 11.16 -0.19
CA SER A 45 -0.70 12.35 -0.24
C SER A 45 -1.50 13.64 -0.45
N HIS A 46 -2.71 13.53 -0.97
CA HIS A 46 -3.59 14.67 -1.22
C HIS A 46 -4.36 15.10 0.04
N ALA A 47 -4.74 14.14 0.89
CA ALA A 47 -5.60 14.39 2.04
C ALA A 47 -5.36 13.32 3.11
N HIS A 48 -5.86 13.55 4.32
CA HIS A 48 -5.66 12.64 5.45
C HIS A 48 -6.66 11.50 5.46
N TYR A 49 -6.83 10.84 4.31
CA TYR A 49 -7.67 9.67 4.18
C TYR A 49 -6.81 8.44 3.91
N PHE A 50 -7.26 7.28 4.37
CA PHE A 50 -6.49 6.06 4.26
C PHE A 50 -6.77 5.34 2.94
N LEU A 51 -5.71 4.98 2.21
CA LEU A 51 -5.81 4.32 0.91
C LEU A 51 -6.39 2.91 1.00
N ASP A 52 -6.18 2.22 2.12
CA ASP A 52 -6.70 0.87 2.28
C ASP A 52 -8.22 0.81 2.32
N GLU A 53 -8.89 1.95 2.49
CA GLU A 53 -10.35 2.04 2.45
C GLU A 53 -10.89 2.22 1.03
N GLY A 54 -10.02 2.44 0.05
CA GLY A 54 -10.40 2.60 -1.34
C GLY A 54 -10.32 1.30 -2.13
N GLU A 55 -10.55 1.40 -3.43
CA GLU A 55 -10.54 0.23 -4.32
C GLU A 55 -9.15 -0.10 -4.83
N VAL A 56 -8.87 -1.39 -4.89
CA VAL A 56 -7.65 -1.93 -5.49
C VAL A 56 -7.98 -2.42 -6.89
N ASP A 57 -7.22 -1.96 -7.89
CA ASP A 57 -7.31 -2.46 -9.25
C ASP A 57 -6.11 -3.37 -9.49
N VAL A 58 -6.36 -4.68 -9.51
CA VAL A 58 -5.30 -5.68 -9.65
C VAL A 58 -4.66 -5.61 -11.04
N GLU A 59 -5.44 -5.39 -12.08
CA GLU A 59 -4.91 -5.32 -13.45
C GLU A 59 -3.99 -4.14 -13.66
N GLU A 60 -4.39 -2.97 -13.14
CA GLU A 60 -3.61 -1.74 -13.29
C GLU A 60 -2.57 -1.56 -12.19
N SER A 61 -2.61 -2.38 -11.15
CA SER A 61 -1.73 -2.26 -9.98
C SER A 61 -1.85 -0.88 -9.34
N THR A 62 -3.08 -0.45 -9.10
CA THR A 62 -3.37 0.85 -8.50
C THR A 62 -4.28 0.70 -7.30
N ILE A 63 -4.26 1.72 -6.44
CA ILE A 63 -5.18 1.86 -5.32
C ILE A 63 -5.80 3.25 -5.37
N GLU A 64 -7.11 3.33 -5.14
CA GLU A 64 -7.84 4.58 -5.23
C GLU A 64 -8.07 5.16 -3.84
N CYS A 65 -7.85 6.49 -3.73
CA CYS A 65 -8.27 7.23 -2.54
C CYS A 65 -9.80 7.39 -2.61
N TRP A 66 -10.53 6.74 -1.70
CA TRP A 66 -11.98 6.66 -1.78
C TRP A 66 -12.67 8.04 -1.76
N LYS A 67 -12.03 9.03 -1.15
CA LYS A 67 -12.66 10.34 -0.94
C LYS A 67 -12.75 11.18 -2.21
N HIS A 68 -11.66 11.22 -3.00
CA HIS A 68 -11.59 12.10 -4.16
C HIS A 68 -11.34 11.37 -5.49
N GLY A 69 -11.21 10.06 -5.45
CA GLY A 69 -11.00 9.26 -6.64
C GLY A 69 -9.59 9.29 -7.22
N SER A 70 -8.62 9.86 -6.50
CA SER A 70 -7.22 9.83 -6.94
C SER A 70 -6.71 8.40 -6.90
N THR A 71 -6.02 7.95 -7.97
CA THR A 71 -5.42 6.63 -8.00
C THR A 71 -3.91 6.74 -7.93
N PHE A 72 -3.29 5.80 -7.24
CA PHE A 72 -1.84 5.75 -7.08
C PHE A 72 -1.32 4.43 -7.62
N ASP A 73 -0.20 4.52 -8.33
CA ASP A 73 0.50 3.35 -8.84
C ASP A 73 1.16 2.63 -7.66
N LEU A 74 0.87 1.33 -7.49
CA LEU A 74 1.39 0.56 -6.36
C LEU A 74 2.87 0.19 -6.51
N ASP A 75 3.41 0.28 -7.73
CA ASP A 75 4.82 -0.02 -7.97
C ASP A 75 5.71 1.20 -7.71
N THR A 76 5.23 2.39 -8.03
CA THR A 76 6.02 3.62 -7.93
C THR A 76 5.54 4.60 -6.87
N GLY A 77 4.29 4.45 -6.41
CA GLY A 77 3.66 5.39 -5.49
C GLY A 77 3.17 6.66 -6.17
N ARG A 78 3.35 6.80 -7.47
CA ARG A 78 2.97 8.02 -8.18
C ARG A 78 1.47 8.12 -8.39
N PRO A 79 0.90 9.33 -8.25
CA PRO A 79 -0.51 9.52 -8.57
C PRO A 79 -0.74 9.40 -10.07
N ARG A 80 -1.78 8.68 -10.45
CA ARG A 80 -2.15 8.50 -11.87
C ARG A 80 -3.31 9.40 -12.27
N THR A 81 -4.07 9.88 -11.29
CA THR A 81 -5.22 10.76 -11.55
C THR A 81 -5.26 11.87 -10.51
N LEU A 82 -5.76 13.04 -10.94
CA LEU A 82 -6.00 14.16 -10.05
C LEU A 82 -7.14 13.84 -9.07
N PRO A 83 -7.19 14.51 -7.91
CA PRO A 83 -6.47 15.72 -7.55
C PRO A 83 -5.10 15.50 -6.90
N ALA A 84 -4.68 14.27 -6.61
CA ALA A 84 -3.37 14.04 -6.03
C ALA A 84 -2.27 14.35 -7.04
N THR A 85 -1.22 15.05 -6.60
CA THR A 85 -0.08 15.42 -7.42
C THR A 85 1.24 14.96 -6.84
N GLN A 86 1.24 14.48 -5.59
CA GLN A 86 2.45 14.01 -4.91
C GLN A 86 2.40 12.49 -4.75
N PRO A 87 3.53 11.80 -4.90
CA PRO A 87 3.56 10.35 -4.70
C PRO A 87 3.42 9.98 -3.23
N VAL A 88 2.98 8.75 -2.99
CA VAL A 88 3.06 8.15 -1.66
C VAL A 88 4.32 7.28 -1.61
N ALA A 89 4.87 7.07 -0.40
CA ALA A 89 6.05 6.23 -0.24
C ALA A 89 5.70 4.77 -0.54
N THR A 90 6.65 4.05 -1.13
CA THR A 90 6.54 2.62 -1.36
C THR A 90 7.58 1.90 -0.50
N TYR A 91 7.27 0.67 -0.11
CA TYR A 91 8.14 -0.11 0.77
C TYR A 91 8.44 -1.47 0.14
N ALA A 92 9.65 -1.97 0.38
CA ALA A 92 10.07 -3.25 -0.16
C ALA A 92 9.29 -4.40 0.51
N VAL A 93 8.83 -5.35 -0.30
CA VAL A 93 8.07 -6.51 0.17
C VAL A 93 8.77 -7.77 -0.29
N THR A 94 8.93 -8.72 0.62
CA THR A 94 9.48 -10.05 0.33
C THR A 94 8.54 -11.09 0.89
N GLN A 95 8.25 -12.12 0.12
CA GLN A 95 7.45 -13.24 0.61
C GLN A 95 8.38 -14.31 1.17
N ASP A 96 8.08 -14.78 2.38
CA ASP A 96 8.83 -15.80 3.08
C ASP A 96 7.86 -16.90 3.50
N GLY A 97 7.68 -17.91 2.65
CA GLY A 97 6.74 -18.99 2.90
C GLY A 97 5.30 -18.45 2.98
N ASP A 98 4.66 -18.64 4.13
CA ASP A 98 3.29 -18.19 4.37
C ASP A 98 3.23 -16.78 4.95
N ASP A 99 4.36 -16.11 5.07
CA ASP A 99 4.44 -14.74 5.59
C ASP A 99 4.96 -13.79 4.54
N ILE A 100 4.67 -12.50 4.73
CA ILE A 100 5.28 -11.43 3.95
C ILE A 100 6.02 -10.50 4.90
N LEU A 101 7.19 -10.06 4.44
CA LEU A 101 8.06 -9.14 5.18
C LEU A 101 8.07 -7.81 4.46
N ILE A 102 7.76 -6.74 5.17
CA ILE A 102 7.76 -5.40 4.62
C ILE A 102 8.81 -4.57 5.35
N GLU A 103 9.74 -3.97 4.61
CA GLU A 103 10.71 -3.07 5.18
C GLU A 103 10.21 -1.64 5.06
N VAL A 104 9.97 -1.01 6.20
CA VAL A 104 9.39 0.33 6.26
C VAL A 104 10.47 1.30 6.68
N THR A 105 10.78 2.25 5.79
CA THR A 105 11.70 3.33 6.12
C THR A 105 10.95 4.38 6.90
N THR A 106 11.42 4.66 8.10
CA THR A 106 10.81 5.67 8.99
C THR A 106 11.72 6.88 9.09
N ALA A 107 11.11 8.04 9.25
CA ALA A 107 11.87 9.28 9.39
C ALA A 107 12.52 9.40 10.77
#